data_ea9f94b3ae4065b52f3874628b5dc193
#
_entry.id   ea9f94b3ae4065b52f3874628b5dc193
#
_cell.length_a   1.000
_cell.length_b   1.000
_cell.length_c   1.000
_cell.angle_alpha   90.00
_cell.angle_beta   90.00
_cell.angle_gamma   90.00
#
_symmetry.space_group_name_H-M   'P 1'
#
loop_
_entity.id
_entity.type
_entity.pdbx_description
1 polymer ?
#
loop_
_entity_poly.entity_id
_entity_poly.type
_entity_poly.pdbx_seq_one_letter_code
_entity_poly.pdbx_strand_id
1 'polypeptide(L)'
;MQACKMGINPPVRYFNAKNGIKLADYVRNAETLNGATIQRTSNMDKIVKIFQTLHHSHVRFGNEFNVFNEILNYEHLLEKANGRMYEGYEPVREKVFRLEEYLNGLGVSVKPCHNDLVAENFLKAEDGTIYLIDWEYSGMNDPMWDIAALFLENNFTDENQDYFLSHYFDGKEPANARKKIFAYQILMDYLWT
;
A
#
# COMPACT_ATOMS: atom_id res chain seq x y z
N MET A 1 -11.32 2.63 -11.81
CA MET A 1 -12.42 1.79 -12.34
C MET A 1 -12.16 0.28 -12.29
N GLN A 2 -10.92 -0.19 -12.34
CA GLN A 2 -10.61 -1.63 -12.25
C GLN A 2 -10.94 -2.22 -10.86
N ALA A 3 -10.60 -1.54 -9.77
CA ALA A 3 -10.92 -1.95 -8.41
C ALA A 3 -12.44 -2.17 -8.18
N CYS A 4 -13.27 -1.33 -8.80
CA CYS A 4 -14.72 -1.50 -8.79
C CYS A 4 -15.16 -2.80 -9.50
N LYS A 5 -14.56 -3.15 -10.65
CA LYS A 5 -14.85 -4.41 -11.36
C LYS A 5 -14.43 -5.64 -10.57
N MET A 6 -13.42 -5.52 -9.73
CA MET A 6 -12.96 -6.58 -8.82
C MET A 6 -13.81 -6.68 -7.54
N GLY A 7 -14.76 -5.78 -7.33
CA GLY A 7 -15.62 -5.76 -6.14
C GLY A 7 -14.94 -5.28 -4.86
N ILE A 8 -13.72 -4.76 -4.95
CA ILE A 8 -12.94 -4.30 -3.80
C ILE A 8 -13.06 -2.79 -3.53
N ASN A 9 -13.77 -2.05 -4.39
CA ASN A 9 -14.09 -0.62 -4.23
C ASN A 9 -15.60 -0.42 -4.43
N PRO A 10 -16.24 0.54 -3.75
CA PRO A 10 -17.64 0.85 -3.99
C PRO A 10 -17.91 1.14 -5.48
N PRO A 11 -19.13 0.84 -5.99
CA PRO A 11 -19.45 1.07 -7.38
C PRO A 11 -19.19 2.51 -7.82
N VAL A 12 -18.42 2.69 -8.89
CA VAL A 12 -18.14 3.99 -9.50
C VAL A 12 -19.16 4.25 -10.60
N ARG A 13 -19.96 5.30 -10.45
CA ARG A 13 -21.04 5.70 -11.38
C ARG A 13 -20.55 6.58 -12.51
N TYR A 14 -19.55 7.42 -12.21
CA TYR A 14 -18.95 8.32 -13.19
C TYR A 14 -17.48 8.58 -12.85
N PHE A 15 -16.66 8.66 -13.87
CA PHE A 15 -15.26 9.05 -13.74
C PHE A 15 -14.78 9.79 -14.99
N ASN A 16 -14.22 10.97 -14.81
CA ASN A 16 -13.62 11.74 -15.88
C ASN A 16 -12.17 12.07 -15.55
N ALA A 17 -11.25 11.36 -16.20
CA ALA A 17 -9.81 11.53 -15.98
C ALA A 17 -9.26 12.92 -16.38
N LYS A 18 -10.00 13.68 -17.23
CA LYS A 18 -9.52 15.02 -17.68
C LYS A 18 -9.67 16.09 -16.61
N ASN A 19 -10.70 15.98 -15.78
CA ASN A 19 -11.00 16.96 -14.73
C ASN A 19 -11.02 16.39 -13.32
N GLY A 20 -10.68 15.10 -13.15
CA GLY A 20 -10.60 14.43 -11.86
C GLY A 20 -11.95 14.12 -11.19
N ILE A 21 -13.09 14.40 -11.83
CA ILE A 21 -14.41 14.18 -11.22
C ILE A 21 -14.70 12.68 -11.14
N LYS A 22 -14.96 12.21 -9.92
CA LYS A 22 -15.37 10.83 -9.61
C LYS A 22 -16.68 10.86 -8.81
N LEU A 23 -17.65 10.08 -9.24
CA LEU A 23 -18.88 9.81 -8.49
C LEU A 23 -18.95 8.31 -8.19
N ALA A 24 -19.05 7.97 -6.92
CA ALA A 24 -19.20 6.59 -6.47
C ALA A 24 -20.43 6.47 -5.57
N ASP A 25 -20.92 5.24 -5.40
CA ASP A 25 -22.02 4.97 -4.47
C ASP A 25 -21.54 5.27 -3.04
N TYR A 26 -22.41 5.95 -2.29
CA TYR A 26 -22.18 6.16 -0.87
C TYR A 26 -22.50 4.87 -0.11
N VAL A 27 -21.54 4.39 0.66
CA VAL A 27 -21.71 3.21 1.53
C VAL A 27 -22.38 3.66 2.83
N ARG A 28 -23.70 3.41 2.92
CA ARG A 28 -24.49 3.82 4.09
C ARG A 28 -24.06 3.04 5.33
N ASN A 29 -24.09 3.71 6.50
CA ASN A 29 -23.75 3.13 7.79
C ASN A 29 -22.39 2.41 7.80
N ALA A 30 -21.46 2.81 6.94
CA ALA A 30 -20.13 2.23 6.92
C ALA A 30 -19.32 2.70 8.14
N GLU A 31 -18.57 1.77 8.71
CA GLU A 31 -17.53 2.02 9.69
C GLU A 31 -16.19 2.21 8.96
N THR A 32 -15.53 3.33 9.14
CA THR A 32 -14.13 3.50 8.75
C THR A 32 -13.26 2.73 9.74
N LEU A 33 -12.38 1.86 9.25
CA LEU A 33 -11.49 1.12 10.15
C LEU A 33 -10.44 2.07 10.77
N ASN A 34 -9.81 1.59 11.84
CA ASN A 34 -8.70 2.23 12.51
C ASN A 34 -7.66 1.18 12.94
N GLY A 35 -6.50 1.61 13.45
CA GLY A 35 -5.41 0.70 13.82
C GLY A 35 -5.80 -0.45 14.76
N ALA A 36 -6.83 -0.28 15.61
CA ALA A 36 -7.32 -1.35 16.47
C ALA A 36 -8.34 -2.26 15.79
N THR A 37 -9.23 -1.70 14.97
CA THR A 37 -10.29 -2.49 14.33
C THR A 37 -9.80 -3.25 13.11
N ILE A 38 -8.78 -2.73 12.38
CA ILE A 38 -8.20 -3.37 11.21
C ILE A 38 -7.52 -4.71 11.57
N GLN A 39 -6.99 -4.82 12.78
CA GLN A 39 -6.30 -6.00 13.31
C GLN A 39 -7.24 -7.08 13.89
N ARG A 40 -8.57 -6.86 13.88
CA ARG A 40 -9.51 -7.93 14.26
C ARG A 40 -9.46 -9.04 13.21
N THR A 41 -9.35 -10.29 13.63
CA THR A 41 -9.24 -11.46 12.74
C THR A 41 -10.28 -11.45 11.63
N SER A 42 -11.57 -11.19 11.95
CA SER A 42 -12.64 -11.14 10.96
C SER A 42 -12.48 -10.04 9.89
N ASN A 43 -11.74 -8.97 10.20
CA ASN A 43 -11.42 -7.91 9.24
C ASN A 43 -10.15 -8.28 8.47
N MET A 44 -9.13 -8.81 9.13
CA MET A 44 -7.90 -9.30 8.47
C MET A 44 -8.21 -10.34 7.40
N ASP A 45 -9.12 -11.30 7.65
CA ASP A 45 -9.54 -12.29 6.66
C ASP A 45 -10.09 -11.68 5.37
N LYS A 46 -10.85 -10.58 5.52
CA LYS A 46 -11.42 -9.85 4.37
C LYS A 46 -10.37 -9.02 3.66
N ILE A 47 -9.46 -8.39 4.40
CA ILE A 47 -8.37 -7.59 3.85
C ILE A 47 -7.39 -8.49 3.09
N VAL A 48 -7.07 -9.68 3.62
CA VAL A 48 -6.29 -10.69 2.89
C VAL A 48 -6.92 -10.99 1.52
N LYS A 49 -8.25 -11.20 1.47
CA LYS A 49 -8.97 -11.45 0.20
C LYS A 49 -8.91 -10.27 -0.76
N ILE A 50 -8.99 -9.04 -0.24
CA ILE A 50 -8.82 -7.82 -1.04
C ILE A 50 -7.42 -7.80 -1.66
N PHE A 51 -6.37 -8.04 -0.87
CA PHE A 51 -4.99 -8.07 -1.34
C PHE A 51 -4.76 -9.17 -2.36
N GLN A 52 -5.21 -10.39 -2.08
CA GLN A 52 -5.11 -11.50 -3.04
C GLN A 52 -5.84 -11.18 -4.35
N THR A 53 -7.06 -10.59 -4.26
CA THR A 53 -7.84 -10.19 -5.44
C THR A 53 -7.09 -9.14 -6.27
N LEU A 54 -6.48 -8.15 -5.62
CA LEU A 54 -5.73 -7.09 -6.28
C LEU A 54 -4.43 -7.62 -6.88
N HIS A 55 -3.56 -8.18 -6.05
CA HIS A 55 -2.19 -8.56 -6.41
C HIS A 55 -2.12 -9.76 -7.37
N HIS A 56 -3.09 -10.67 -7.34
CA HIS A 56 -3.14 -11.81 -8.25
C HIS A 56 -3.98 -11.53 -9.50
N SER A 57 -4.56 -10.33 -9.62
CA SER A 57 -5.29 -9.96 -10.83
C SER A 57 -4.36 -9.80 -12.04
N HIS A 58 -4.93 -9.92 -13.24
CA HIS A 58 -4.25 -9.60 -14.50
C HIS A 58 -4.37 -8.12 -14.89
N VAL A 59 -4.89 -7.28 -13.99
CA VAL A 59 -5.02 -5.85 -14.23
C VAL A 59 -3.65 -5.22 -14.28
N ARG A 60 -3.47 -4.29 -15.23
CA ARG A 60 -2.29 -3.44 -15.29
C ARG A 60 -2.71 -1.99 -15.16
N PHE A 61 -2.19 -1.31 -14.15
CA PHE A 61 -2.35 0.13 -14.01
C PHE A 61 -1.44 0.86 -15.00
N GLY A 62 -1.83 2.07 -15.39
CA GLY A 62 -1.09 2.84 -16.38
C GLY A 62 0.15 3.54 -15.84
N ASN A 63 0.34 3.54 -14.53
CA ASN A 63 1.47 4.12 -13.81
C ASN A 63 2.19 3.05 -12.99
N GLU A 64 3.45 3.32 -12.71
CA GLU A 64 4.28 2.54 -11.78
C GLU A 64 4.58 3.43 -10.58
N PHE A 65 4.57 2.84 -9.39
CA PHE A 65 5.06 3.48 -8.18
C PHE A 65 6.45 2.93 -7.88
N ASN A 66 7.43 3.80 -7.80
CA ASN A 66 8.80 3.47 -7.41
C ASN A 66 9.25 4.43 -6.33
N VAL A 67 9.46 3.91 -5.12
CA VAL A 67 9.80 4.73 -3.95
C VAL A 67 11.08 5.56 -4.14
N PHE A 68 12.07 5.06 -4.86
CA PHE A 68 13.33 5.79 -5.10
C PHE A 68 13.09 6.99 -6.03
N ASN A 69 12.21 6.83 -7.02
CA ASN A 69 11.80 7.95 -7.87
C ASN A 69 10.99 8.98 -7.07
N GLU A 70 10.13 8.55 -6.15
CA GLU A 70 9.38 9.48 -5.29
C GLU A 70 10.32 10.26 -4.36
N ILE A 71 11.32 9.60 -3.76
CA ILE A 71 12.35 10.28 -2.97
C ILE A 71 13.05 11.36 -3.82
N LEU A 72 13.51 11.03 -5.03
CA LEU A 72 14.16 11.98 -5.93
C LEU A 72 13.24 13.14 -6.32
N ASN A 73 11.94 12.87 -6.52
CA ASN A 73 10.93 13.90 -6.80
C ASN A 73 10.78 14.88 -5.62
N TYR A 74 10.71 14.38 -4.39
CA TYR A 74 10.61 15.23 -3.20
C TYR A 74 11.89 16.04 -2.96
N GLU A 75 13.07 15.42 -3.14
CA GLU A 75 14.35 16.15 -3.10
C GLU A 75 14.37 17.31 -4.10
N HIS A 76 13.95 17.06 -5.34
CA HIS A 76 13.88 18.09 -6.38
C HIS A 76 12.85 19.19 -6.06
N LEU A 77 11.69 18.84 -5.51
CA LEU A 77 10.70 19.83 -5.08
C LEU A 77 11.21 20.71 -3.95
N LEU A 78 11.93 20.11 -2.99
CA LEU A 78 12.56 20.86 -1.90
C LEU A 78 13.63 21.83 -2.43
N GLU A 79 14.48 21.39 -3.37
CA GLU A 79 15.48 22.21 -4.01
C GLU A 79 14.83 23.42 -4.75
N LYS A 80 13.77 23.17 -5.53
CA LYS A 80 13.01 24.23 -6.21
C LYS A 80 12.39 25.24 -5.25
N ALA A 81 11.99 24.79 -4.07
CA ALA A 81 11.46 25.64 -3.01
C ALA A 81 12.56 26.38 -2.23
N ASN A 82 13.84 26.23 -2.58
CA ASN A 82 15.00 26.71 -1.82
C ASN A 82 15.00 26.18 -0.37
N GLY A 83 14.43 24.97 -0.15
CA GLY A 83 14.46 24.30 1.13
C GLY A 83 15.85 23.72 1.44
N ARG A 84 16.01 23.26 2.68
CA ARG A 84 17.25 22.62 3.13
C ARG A 84 16.96 21.26 3.71
N MET A 85 17.82 20.29 3.42
CA MET A 85 17.82 18.99 4.07
C MET A 85 18.24 19.11 5.54
N TYR A 86 17.81 18.17 6.34
CA TYR A 86 18.22 18.06 7.74
C TYR A 86 19.71 17.75 7.84
N GLU A 87 20.32 18.14 8.96
CA GLU A 87 21.69 17.73 9.28
C GLU A 87 21.77 16.19 9.36
N GLY A 88 22.76 15.61 8.71
CA GLY A 88 22.93 14.15 8.65
C GLY A 88 22.10 13.44 7.59
N TYR A 89 21.40 14.15 6.71
CA TYR A 89 20.58 13.58 5.64
C TYR A 89 21.40 12.70 4.68
N GLU A 90 22.52 13.19 4.15
CA GLU A 90 23.32 12.51 3.13
C GLU A 90 23.81 11.10 3.56
N PRO A 91 24.37 10.90 4.76
CA PRO A 91 24.78 9.56 5.21
C PRO A 91 23.60 8.57 5.34
N VAL A 92 22.40 9.06 5.65
CA VAL A 92 21.19 8.22 5.71
C VAL A 92 20.72 7.90 4.29
N ARG A 93 20.67 8.90 3.42
CA ARG A 93 20.33 8.76 2.01
C ARG A 93 21.16 7.70 1.31
N GLU A 94 22.47 7.74 1.48
CA GLU A 94 23.37 6.74 0.90
C GLU A 94 23.04 5.30 1.34
N LYS A 95 22.65 5.10 2.61
CA LYS A 95 22.23 3.79 3.12
C LYS A 95 20.89 3.37 2.53
N VAL A 96 19.95 4.29 2.44
CA VAL A 96 18.61 4.04 1.90
C VAL A 96 18.69 3.63 0.44
N PHE A 97 19.47 4.32 -0.39
CA PHE A 97 19.62 3.96 -1.80
C PHE A 97 20.32 2.61 -2.04
N ARG A 98 21.10 2.08 -1.08
CA ARG A 98 21.60 0.69 -1.17
C ARG A 98 20.50 -0.36 -1.03
N LEU A 99 19.34 0.01 -0.45
CA LEU A 99 18.20 -0.91 -0.37
C LEU A 99 17.60 -1.22 -1.75
N GLU A 100 17.82 -0.37 -2.77
CA GLU A 100 17.38 -0.67 -4.14
C GLU A 100 18.06 -1.93 -4.69
N GLU A 101 19.39 -1.98 -4.60
CA GLU A 101 20.15 -3.17 -5.02
C GLU A 101 19.77 -4.40 -4.18
N TYR A 102 19.62 -4.22 -2.87
CA TYR A 102 19.18 -5.29 -1.97
C TYR A 102 17.82 -5.86 -2.36
N LEU A 103 16.82 -5.02 -2.59
CA LEU A 103 15.47 -5.43 -3.01
C LEU A 103 15.51 -6.13 -4.38
N ASN A 104 16.27 -5.59 -5.34
CA ASN A 104 16.46 -6.21 -6.64
C ASN A 104 17.07 -7.60 -6.52
N GLY A 105 18.04 -7.80 -5.63
CA GLY A 105 18.63 -9.09 -5.30
C GLY A 105 17.65 -10.09 -4.66
N LEU A 106 16.64 -9.61 -3.95
CA LEU A 106 15.56 -10.45 -3.40
C LEU A 106 14.49 -10.80 -4.45
N GLY A 107 14.48 -10.13 -5.59
CA GLY A 107 13.51 -10.32 -6.67
C GLY A 107 12.22 -9.52 -6.42
N VAL A 108 12.11 -8.37 -7.07
CA VAL A 108 10.90 -7.53 -7.07
C VAL A 108 9.85 -8.13 -8.01
N SER A 109 8.61 -8.21 -7.55
CA SER A 109 7.47 -8.67 -8.35
C SER A 109 6.54 -7.49 -8.63
N VAL A 110 6.34 -7.16 -9.92
CA VAL A 110 5.51 -6.01 -10.30
C VAL A 110 4.06 -6.43 -10.49
N LYS A 111 3.19 -5.96 -9.61
CA LYS A 111 1.76 -6.27 -9.54
C LYS A 111 0.95 -4.97 -9.33
N PRO A 112 -0.37 -4.98 -9.60
CA PRO A 112 -1.20 -3.85 -9.22
C PRO A 112 -1.26 -3.72 -7.69
N CYS A 113 -0.94 -2.55 -7.17
CA CYS A 113 -0.90 -2.22 -5.76
C CYS A 113 -1.71 -0.95 -5.47
N HIS A 114 -2.15 -0.80 -4.23
CA HIS A 114 -2.83 0.40 -3.74
C HIS A 114 -1.84 1.51 -3.39
N ASN A 115 -0.75 1.13 -2.74
CA ASN A 115 0.39 1.95 -2.29
C ASN A 115 0.11 2.92 -1.13
N ASP A 116 -1.12 2.96 -0.59
CA ASP A 116 -1.49 3.82 0.54
C ASP A 116 -2.47 3.10 1.47
N LEU A 117 -1.97 2.18 2.29
CA LEU A 117 -2.79 1.26 3.09
C LEU A 117 -2.90 1.67 4.57
N VAL A 118 -3.36 2.90 4.79
CA VAL A 118 -3.82 3.35 6.10
C VAL A 118 -5.21 2.76 6.42
N ALA A 119 -5.52 2.57 7.69
CA ALA A 119 -6.80 1.95 8.11
C ALA A 119 -8.02 2.74 7.62
N GLU A 120 -7.90 4.05 7.52
CA GLU A 120 -8.94 4.97 7.09
C GLU A 120 -9.40 4.73 5.65
N ASN A 121 -8.57 4.09 4.83
CA ASN A 121 -8.90 3.70 3.46
C ASN A 121 -9.74 2.42 3.38
N PHE A 122 -10.06 1.78 4.52
CA PHE A 122 -10.93 0.61 4.57
C PHE A 122 -12.29 0.97 5.16
N LEU A 123 -13.34 0.85 4.35
CA LEU A 123 -14.74 1.05 4.74
C LEU A 123 -15.43 -0.30 4.94
N LYS A 124 -15.92 -0.55 6.14
CA LYS A 124 -16.72 -1.74 6.45
C LYS A 124 -18.20 -1.38 6.41
N ALA A 125 -18.92 -1.96 5.47
CA ALA A 125 -20.35 -1.82 5.32
C ALA A 125 -21.12 -2.59 6.41
N GLU A 126 -22.42 -2.28 6.57
CA GLU A 126 -23.29 -2.90 7.57
C GLU A 126 -23.43 -4.43 7.39
N ASP A 127 -23.39 -4.93 6.14
CA ASP A 127 -23.37 -6.36 5.83
C ASP A 127 -22.00 -7.03 6.09
N GLY A 128 -21.03 -6.24 6.57
CA GLY A 128 -19.69 -6.67 6.87
C GLY A 128 -18.75 -6.72 5.68
N THR A 129 -19.16 -6.33 4.47
CA THR A 129 -18.26 -6.17 3.32
C THR A 129 -17.24 -5.08 3.62
N ILE A 130 -15.97 -5.31 3.28
CA ILE A 130 -14.93 -4.29 3.36
C ILE A 130 -14.59 -3.81 1.96
N TYR A 131 -14.59 -2.49 1.78
CA TYR A 131 -14.14 -1.82 0.57
C TYR A 131 -12.83 -1.10 0.84
N LEU A 132 -11.96 -1.08 -0.17
CA LEU A 132 -10.74 -0.27 -0.19
C LEU A 132 -10.99 0.94 -1.09
N ILE A 133 -10.71 2.13 -0.55
CA ILE A 133 -10.97 3.42 -1.22
C ILE A 133 -9.66 4.21 -1.33
N ASP A 134 -9.72 5.36 -1.97
CA ASP A 134 -8.60 6.30 -2.13
C ASP A 134 -7.41 5.74 -2.92
N TRP A 135 -7.65 5.54 -4.21
CA TRP A 135 -6.72 4.92 -5.15
C TRP A 135 -5.77 5.92 -5.84
N GLU A 136 -5.49 7.07 -5.23
CA GLU A 136 -4.71 8.13 -5.88
C GLU A 136 -3.23 7.74 -6.10
N TYR A 137 -2.65 6.98 -5.16
CA TYR A 137 -1.29 6.44 -5.27
C TYR A 137 -1.22 5.09 -5.98
N SER A 138 -2.35 4.53 -6.40
CA SER A 138 -2.37 3.19 -7.00
C SER A 138 -1.52 3.11 -8.25
N GLY A 139 -0.75 2.04 -8.37
CA GLY A 139 0.17 1.82 -9.48
C GLY A 139 0.71 0.40 -9.49
N MET A 140 1.57 0.10 -10.46
CA MET A 140 2.31 -1.15 -10.47
C MET A 140 3.47 -1.06 -9.49
N ASN A 141 3.56 -2.01 -8.55
CA ASN A 141 4.60 -2.06 -7.52
C ASN A 141 4.79 -3.50 -7.03
N ASP A 142 5.72 -3.72 -6.09
CA ASP A 142 5.82 -5.01 -5.38
C ASP A 142 4.69 -5.14 -4.34
N PRO A 143 3.90 -6.23 -4.32
CA PRO A 143 2.89 -6.48 -3.29
C PRO A 143 3.40 -6.38 -1.85
N MET A 144 4.68 -6.63 -1.62
CA MET A 144 5.27 -6.51 -0.29
C MET A 144 5.31 -5.06 0.20
N TRP A 145 5.25 -4.07 -0.70
CA TRP A 145 5.03 -2.66 -0.33
C TRP A 145 3.66 -2.46 0.33
N ASP A 146 2.59 -2.96 -0.28
CA ASP A 146 1.24 -2.85 0.29
C ASP A 146 1.15 -3.53 1.65
N ILE A 147 1.76 -4.71 1.81
CA ILE A 147 1.79 -5.41 3.11
C ILE A 147 2.63 -4.63 4.14
N ALA A 148 3.77 -4.09 3.73
CA ALA A 148 4.61 -3.27 4.59
C ALA A 148 3.88 -2.02 5.09
N ALA A 149 3.16 -1.32 4.19
CA ALA A 149 2.34 -0.16 4.54
C ALA A 149 1.23 -0.53 5.53
N LEU A 150 0.48 -1.62 5.25
CA LEU A 150 -0.56 -2.09 6.16
C LEU A 150 -0.03 -2.33 7.57
N PHE A 151 1.13 -2.97 7.69
CA PHE A 151 1.72 -3.31 9.00
C PHE A 151 2.27 -2.09 9.72
N LEU A 152 2.99 -1.22 9.01
CA LEU A 152 3.64 -0.04 9.58
C LEU A 152 2.59 0.99 10.03
N GLU A 153 1.74 1.43 9.12
CA GLU A 153 0.78 2.51 9.35
C GLU A 153 -0.27 2.16 10.42
N ASN A 154 -0.54 0.87 10.60
CA ASN A 154 -1.56 0.41 11.53
C ASN A 154 -0.98 -0.28 12.78
N ASN A 155 0.34 -0.21 12.99
CA ASN A 155 1.03 -0.78 14.14
C ASN A 155 0.65 -2.25 14.40
N PHE A 156 0.73 -3.09 13.34
CA PHE A 156 0.41 -4.51 13.47
C PHE A 156 1.35 -5.20 14.45
N THR A 157 0.79 -5.96 15.38
CA THR A 157 1.58 -6.82 16.28
C THR A 157 2.23 -7.96 15.50
N ASP A 158 3.34 -8.52 16.00
CA ASP A 158 4.02 -9.65 15.36
C ASP A 158 3.06 -10.84 15.13
N GLU A 159 2.17 -11.12 16.09
CA GLU A 159 1.16 -12.17 15.99
C GLU A 159 0.18 -11.91 14.85
N ASN A 160 -0.25 -10.66 14.68
CA ASN A 160 -1.17 -10.28 13.60
C ASN A 160 -0.47 -10.24 12.23
N GLN A 161 0.81 -9.89 12.18
CA GLN A 161 1.63 -10.02 10.97
C GLN A 161 1.76 -11.48 10.55
N ASP A 162 2.08 -12.38 11.50
CA ASP A 162 2.18 -13.82 11.27
C ASP A 162 0.86 -14.38 10.77
N TYR A 163 -0.25 -14.01 11.42
CA TYR A 163 -1.58 -14.40 10.99
C TYR A 163 -1.86 -13.95 9.56
N PHE A 164 -1.65 -12.66 9.27
CA PHE A 164 -1.92 -12.08 7.95
C PHE A 164 -1.10 -12.75 6.86
N LEU A 165 0.21 -12.90 7.06
CA LEU A 165 1.11 -13.50 6.07
C LEU A 165 0.79 -14.97 5.81
N SER A 166 0.47 -15.74 6.87
CA SER A 166 0.05 -17.14 6.75
C SER A 166 -1.18 -17.29 5.83
N HIS A 167 -2.16 -16.39 5.96
CA HIS A 167 -3.39 -16.42 5.16
C HIS A 167 -3.17 -15.81 3.76
N TYR A 168 -2.37 -14.77 3.65
CA TYR A 168 -2.07 -14.14 2.35
C TYR A 168 -1.32 -15.10 1.40
N PHE A 169 -0.40 -15.90 1.94
CA PHE A 169 0.38 -16.86 1.19
C PHE A 169 -0.16 -18.30 1.21
N ASP A 170 -1.35 -18.53 1.76
CA ASP A 170 -1.91 -19.87 1.93
C ASP A 170 -0.94 -20.86 2.60
N GLY A 171 -0.22 -20.40 3.63
CA GLY A 171 0.79 -21.15 4.37
C GLY A 171 2.11 -21.39 3.61
N LYS A 172 2.31 -20.77 2.43
CA LYS A 172 3.50 -20.93 1.58
C LYS A 172 4.29 -19.62 1.49
N GLU A 173 4.59 -19.02 2.63
CA GLU A 173 5.33 -17.76 2.69
C GLU A 173 6.72 -17.89 2.04
N PRO A 174 7.06 -17.04 1.04
CA PRO A 174 8.39 -17.02 0.45
C PRO A 174 9.45 -16.59 1.46
N ALA A 175 10.64 -17.22 1.43
CA ALA A 175 11.72 -16.95 2.39
C ALA A 175 12.24 -15.49 2.38
N ASN A 176 11.98 -14.75 1.30
CA ASN A 176 12.36 -13.35 1.14
C ASN A 176 11.24 -12.34 1.45
N ALA A 177 10.00 -12.79 1.71
CA ALA A 177 8.85 -11.91 1.90
C ALA A 177 9.06 -10.93 3.05
N ARG A 178 9.40 -11.42 4.25
CA ARG A 178 9.64 -10.58 5.44
C ARG A 178 10.82 -9.64 5.29
N LYS A 179 11.87 -10.06 4.57
CA LYS A 179 13.03 -9.22 4.27
C LYS A 179 12.63 -8.02 3.41
N LYS A 180 11.77 -8.24 2.41
CA LYS A 180 11.23 -7.19 1.55
C LYS A 180 10.31 -6.26 2.33
N ILE A 181 9.38 -6.81 3.13
CA ILE A 181 8.49 -6.03 3.98
C ILE A 181 9.31 -5.10 4.89
N PHE A 182 10.30 -5.61 5.59
CA PHE A 182 11.14 -4.80 6.47
C PHE A 182 11.93 -3.71 5.71
N ALA A 183 12.49 -4.04 4.53
CA ALA A 183 13.17 -3.05 3.71
C ALA A 183 12.21 -1.94 3.23
N TYR A 184 10.98 -2.29 2.86
CA TYR A 184 9.97 -1.32 2.45
C TYR A 184 9.50 -0.45 3.62
N GLN A 185 9.40 -0.98 4.84
CA GLN A 185 9.09 -0.17 6.03
C GLN A 185 10.18 0.89 6.28
N ILE A 186 11.46 0.53 6.16
CA ILE A 186 12.56 1.51 6.26
C ILE A 186 12.44 2.60 5.18
N LEU A 187 12.09 2.22 3.95
CA LEU A 187 11.90 3.15 2.84
C LEU A 187 10.69 4.08 3.05
N MET A 188 9.62 3.56 3.65
CA MET A 188 8.44 4.37 4.03
C MET A 188 8.80 5.39 5.11
N ASP A 189 9.46 4.96 6.19
CA ASP A 189 9.91 5.86 7.25
C ASP A 189 10.78 6.99 6.68
N TYR A 190 11.67 6.67 5.75
CA TYR A 190 12.51 7.67 5.10
C TYR A 190 11.73 8.60 4.16
N LEU A 191 10.78 8.06 3.38
CA LEU A 191 10.01 8.84 2.40
C LEU A 191 9.11 9.88 3.08
N TRP A 192 8.54 9.53 4.25
CA TRP A 192 7.60 10.38 4.98
C TRP A 192 8.26 11.29 6.03
N THR A 193 9.59 11.27 6.17
CA THR A 193 10.34 12.16 7.07
C THR A 193 10.76 13.45 6.38
#